data_90a6fa373682e4c5e33bcaae7fdf6886
#
_entry.id   90a6fa373682e4c5e33bcaae7fdf6886
#
_cell.length_a   1.000
_cell.length_b   1.000
_cell.length_c   1.000
_cell.angle_alpha   90.00
_cell.angle_beta   90.00
_cell.angle_gamma   90.00
#
_symmetry.space_group_name_H-M   'P 1'
#
loop_
_entity.id
_entity.type
_entity.pdbx_description
1 polymer ?
#
loop_
_entity_poly.entity_id
_entity_poly.type
_entity_poly.pdbx_seq_one_letter_code
_entity_poly.pdbx_strand_id
1 'polypeptide(L)'
;VSATGGIGAFSYQWYSNTANNNTNGSLIPGATSSTFTPSVATAGTTYYYCVITQTGLNCGVTSNTAEIIVNLAPTFATQPLATQTVCLDGTFSALSVTTQNGTGTPTFQWYSNTTSSTSGGTAISVATSASYTPPATSVGTTYYYCVATFASGGCSNITSALAAAIVVTDPTISIQPLPSQSICVGGNIATPLTVTASGGTGSYSYQWSTAAGQIPGAINQNYTPPAFTTVGQFTYTVSVSQSGSGCNAMTSQSAMIEVVADPIINTQPIAAAYCQNASPVA
;
A
#
# COMPACT_ATOMS: atom_id res chain seq x y z
N VAL A 1 -44.46 30.36 -8.23
CA VAL A 1 -45.20 31.46 -7.62
C VAL A 1 -46.67 31.42 -8.01
N SER A 2 -47.53 31.97 -7.21
CA SER A 2 -48.94 32.16 -7.53
C SER A 2 -49.37 33.56 -7.11
N ALA A 3 -50.28 34.16 -7.86
CA ALA A 3 -50.85 35.45 -7.57
C ALA A 3 -52.38 35.36 -7.63
N THR A 4 -53.06 36.16 -6.83
CA THR A 4 -54.53 36.25 -6.77
C THR A 4 -54.95 37.70 -6.72
N GLY A 5 -56.21 37.98 -7.07
CA GLY A 5 -56.79 39.33 -7.06
C GLY A 5 -56.54 40.09 -8.37
N GLY A 6 -56.97 41.34 -8.44
CA GLY A 6 -56.90 42.19 -9.62
C GLY A 6 -57.90 41.79 -10.73
N ILE A 7 -57.74 42.34 -11.94
CA ILE A 7 -58.56 42.09 -13.13
C ILE A 7 -57.66 41.78 -14.33
N GLY A 8 -57.86 40.63 -14.98
CA GLY A 8 -57.11 40.21 -16.17
C GLY A 8 -56.09 39.09 -15.92
N ALA A 9 -55.39 38.68 -16.99
CA ALA A 9 -54.40 37.61 -16.94
C ALA A 9 -53.11 38.07 -16.31
N PHE A 10 -52.44 37.17 -15.59
CA PHE A 10 -51.10 37.39 -15.02
C PHE A 10 -50.05 37.06 -16.05
N SER A 11 -48.99 37.90 -16.13
CA SER A 11 -47.75 37.67 -16.84
C SER A 11 -46.61 37.56 -15.82
N TYR A 12 -45.68 36.65 -16.06
CA TYR A 12 -44.57 36.34 -15.15
C TYR A 12 -43.27 36.65 -15.87
N GLN A 13 -42.26 37.11 -15.11
CA GLN A 13 -40.89 37.25 -15.60
C GLN A 13 -39.94 36.97 -14.41
N TRP A 14 -39.07 35.96 -14.60
CA TRP A 14 -38.09 35.60 -13.60
C TRP A 14 -36.77 36.37 -13.80
N TYR A 15 -36.12 36.66 -12.69
CA TYR A 15 -34.86 37.35 -12.57
C TYR A 15 -33.90 36.56 -11.68
N SER A 16 -32.59 36.67 -11.95
CA SER A 16 -31.55 36.17 -11.07
C SER A 16 -30.72 37.30 -10.48
N ASN A 17 -30.20 37.10 -9.26
CA ASN A 17 -29.35 38.07 -8.58
C ASN A 17 -28.25 37.34 -7.81
N THR A 18 -27.09 37.98 -7.66
CA THR A 18 -26.00 37.50 -6.78
C THR A 18 -26.16 37.96 -5.33
N ALA A 19 -27.02 38.92 -5.06
CA ALA A 19 -27.38 39.39 -3.73
C ALA A 19 -28.78 38.95 -3.36
N ASN A 20 -29.06 38.74 -2.06
CA ASN A 20 -30.38 38.43 -1.54
C ASN A 20 -31.27 39.66 -1.55
N ASN A 21 -31.63 40.11 -2.76
CA ASN A 21 -32.62 41.15 -2.93
C ASN A 21 -33.41 40.90 -4.22
N ASN A 22 -34.66 41.38 -4.24
CA ASN A 22 -35.59 41.23 -5.36
C ASN A 22 -35.70 42.47 -6.25
N THR A 23 -34.62 43.28 -6.33
CA THR A 23 -34.49 44.44 -7.18
C THR A 23 -33.18 44.40 -7.95
N ASN A 24 -33.11 45.02 -9.14
CA ASN A 24 -31.92 45.14 -9.98
C ASN A 24 -31.28 43.80 -10.40
N GLY A 25 -32.04 42.69 -10.36
CA GLY A 25 -31.54 41.41 -10.87
C GLY A 25 -31.48 41.37 -12.42
N SER A 26 -30.73 40.41 -12.92
CA SER A 26 -30.64 40.13 -14.36
C SER A 26 -31.88 39.37 -14.83
N LEU A 27 -32.52 39.85 -15.87
CA LEU A 27 -33.68 39.19 -16.50
C LEU A 27 -33.23 37.83 -17.06
N ILE A 28 -34.04 36.80 -16.84
CA ILE A 28 -33.85 35.47 -17.42
C ILE A 28 -34.69 35.33 -18.68
N PRO A 29 -34.09 35.33 -19.88
CA PRO A 29 -34.81 35.30 -21.12
C PRO A 29 -35.74 34.07 -21.26
N GLY A 30 -36.98 34.25 -21.63
CA GLY A 30 -37.95 33.17 -21.83
C GLY A 30 -38.53 32.55 -20.54
N ALA A 31 -38.08 32.96 -19.36
CA ALA A 31 -38.63 32.50 -18.09
C ALA A 31 -39.93 33.26 -17.71
N THR A 32 -41.02 32.98 -18.47
CA THR A 32 -42.30 33.70 -18.37
C THR A 32 -43.44 32.85 -17.83
N SER A 33 -43.14 31.66 -17.29
CA SER A 33 -44.15 30.81 -16.64
C SER A 33 -44.24 31.10 -15.11
N SER A 34 -45.34 30.68 -14.48
CA SER A 34 -45.51 30.77 -13.02
C SER A 34 -44.50 29.90 -12.25
N THR A 35 -43.84 28.96 -12.95
CA THR A 35 -42.73 28.10 -12.44
C THR A 35 -41.45 28.34 -13.23
N PHE A 36 -40.32 28.24 -12.55
CA PHE A 36 -38.98 28.32 -13.14
C PHE A 36 -38.08 27.27 -12.48
N THR A 37 -37.29 26.55 -13.29
CA THR A 37 -36.31 25.60 -12.81
C THR A 37 -34.92 26.17 -13.04
N PRO A 38 -34.17 26.55 -11.97
CA PRO A 38 -32.81 27.04 -12.11
C PRO A 38 -31.84 26.02 -12.70
N SER A 39 -30.81 26.51 -13.39
CA SER A 39 -29.68 25.70 -13.80
C SER A 39 -28.80 25.36 -12.60
N VAL A 40 -28.29 24.13 -12.54
CA VAL A 40 -27.32 23.64 -11.55
C VAL A 40 -25.94 23.37 -12.17
N ALA A 41 -25.64 23.96 -13.33
CA ALA A 41 -24.40 23.73 -14.07
C ALA A 41 -23.16 24.42 -13.45
N THR A 42 -23.38 25.48 -12.69
CA THR A 42 -22.30 26.30 -12.10
C THR A 42 -22.45 26.35 -10.59
N ALA A 43 -21.38 26.00 -9.86
CA ALA A 43 -21.38 26.11 -8.42
C ALA A 43 -21.41 27.57 -7.95
N GLY A 44 -22.14 27.82 -6.89
CA GLY A 44 -22.31 29.15 -6.30
C GLY A 44 -23.70 29.33 -5.71
N THR A 45 -23.94 30.50 -5.16
CA THR A 45 -25.25 30.92 -4.61
C THR A 45 -25.88 31.94 -5.55
N THR A 46 -27.11 31.67 -5.97
CA THR A 46 -27.92 32.57 -6.81
C THR A 46 -29.28 32.73 -6.20
N TYR A 47 -29.77 33.96 -6.23
CA TYR A 47 -31.09 34.34 -5.75
C TYR A 47 -32.03 34.56 -6.92
N TYR A 48 -33.22 34.03 -6.87
CA TYR A 48 -34.23 34.14 -7.92
C TYR A 48 -35.47 34.79 -7.39
N TYR A 49 -36.09 35.66 -8.19
CA TYR A 49 -37.39 36.26 -7.87
C TYR A 49 -38.21 36.43 -9.16
N CYS A 50 -39.52 36.56 -8.97
CA CYS A 50 -40.45 36.71 -10.08
C CYS A 50 -41.18 38.03 -9.98
N VAL A 51 -41.22 38.79 -11.06
CA VAL A 51 -42.08 39.95 -11.22
C VAL A 51 -43.33 39.48 -11.93
N ILE A 52 -44.48 39.76 -11.30
CA ILE A 52 -45.81 39.42 -11.81
C ILE A 52 -46.55 40.70 -12.16
N THR A 53 -47.04 40.80 -13.39
CA THR A 53 -47.80 41.93 -13.88
C THR A 53 -49.16 41.50 -14.43
N GLN A 54 -50.12 42.41 -14.44
CA GLN A 54 -51.42 42.16 -15.06
C GLN A 54 -51.55 42.85 -16.39
N THR A 55 -52.06 42.11 -17.39
CA THR A 55 -52.21 42.62 -18.77
C THR A 55 -53.21 43.77 -18.78
N GLY A 56 -52.80 44.91 -19.35
CA GLY A 56 -53.65 46.11 -19.52
C GLY A 56 -53.74 47.02 -18.31
N LEU A 57 -53.08 46.70 -17.21
CA LEU A 57 -53.02 47.52 -16.01
C LEU A 57 -51.58 47.68 -15.55
N ASN A 58 -51.19 48.85 -15.08
CA ASN A 58 -49.82 49.07 -14.52
C ASN A 58 -49.72 48.54 -13.06
N CYS A 59 -50.32 47.38 -12.82
CA CYS A 59 -50.26 46.69 -11.53
C CYS A 59 -49.25 45.55 -11.60
N GLY A 60 -48.32 45.54 -10.66
CA GLY A 60 -47.32 44.47 -10.58
C GLY A 60 -46.90 44.22 -9.12
N VAL A 61 -46.46 43.04 -8.84
CA VAL A 61 -45.90 42.61 -7.56
C VAL A 61 -44.66 41.79 -7.78
N THR A 62 -43.66 41.95 -6.92
CA THR A 62 -42.43 41.18 -6.95
C THR A 62 -42.43 40.18 -5.81
N SER A 63 -42.08 38.93 -6.10
CA SER A 63 -41.97 37.90 -5.08
C SER A 63 -40.77 38.15 -4.13
N ASN A 64 -40.75 37.46 -3.01
CA ASN A 64 -39.53 37.30 -2.24
C ASN A 64 -38.48 36.53 -3.07
N THR A 65 -37.22 36.61 -2.68
CA THR A 65 -36.14 35.82 -3.28
C THR A 65 -36.21 34.38 -2.82
N ALA A 66 -35.83 33.46 -3.73
CA ALA A 66 -35.51 32.06 -3.43
C ALA A 66 -34.02 31.88 -3.60
N GLU A 67 -33.34 31.42 -2.57
CA GLU A 67 -31.91 31.09 -2.61
C GLU A 67 -31.70 29.68 -3.17
N ILE A 68 -30.82 29.55 -4.14
CA ILE A 68 -30.36 28.27 -4.68
C ILE A 68 -28.85 28.21 -4.52
N ILE A 69 -28.38 27.19 -3.79
CA ILE A 69 -26.98 26.92 -3.56
C ILE A 69 -26.60 25.68 -4.38
N VAL A 70 -25.67 25.83 -5.30
CA VAL A 70 -25.09 24.74 -6.07
C VAL A 70 -23.70 24.48 -5.54
N ASN A 71 -23.48 23.33 -4.92
CA ASN A 71 -22.18 22.93 -4.40
C ASN A 71 -21.32 22.31 -5.49
N LEU A 72 -20.00 22.37 -5.35
CA LEU A 72 -19.08 21.64 -6.21
C LEU A 72 -19.35 20.14 -6.10
N ALA A 73 -19.17 19.42 -7.21
CA ALA A 73 -19.27 17.96 -7.23
C ALA A 73 -18.26 17.33 -6.25
N PRO A 74 -18.64 16.24 -5.58
CA PRO A 74 -17.74 15.57 -4.65
C PRO A 74 -16.53 14.97 -5.37
N THR A 75 -15.39 14.96 -4.67
CA THR A 75 -14.16 14.31 -5.11
C THR A 75 -13.46 13.69 -3.90
N PHE A 76 -12.55 12.73 -4.13
CA PHE A 76 -11.64 12.28 -3.09
C PHE A 76 -10.48 13.28 -2.94
N ALA A 77 -10.28 13.78 -1.73
CA ALA A 77 -9.11 14.60 -1.37
C ALA A 77 -7.89 13.72 -1.07
N THR A 78 -8.11 12.55 -0.47
CA THR A 78 -7.08 11.54 -0.22
C THR A 78 -7.50 10.23 -0.86
N GLN A 79 -6.56 9.59 -1.56
CA GLN A 79 -6.74 8.27 -2.16
C GLN A 79 -6.04 7.20 -1.29
N PRO A 80 -6.49 5.94 -1.35
CA PRO A 80 -5.82 4.86 -0.64
C PRO A 80 -4.40 4.65 -1.20
N LEU A 81 -3.49 4.15 -0.35
CA LEU A 81 -2.13 3.80 -0.79
C LEU A 81 -2.18 2.79 -1.93
N ALA A 82 -1.56 3.13 -3.06
CA ALA A 82 -1.73 2.41 -4.32
C ALA A 82 -1.27 0.94 -4.27
N THR A 83 -0.19 0.65 -3.51
CA THR A 83 0.35 -0.71 -3.41
C THR A 83 1.01 -0.92 -2.05
N GLN A 84 0.75 -2.07 -1.46
CA GLN A 84 1.43 -2.55 -0.25
C GLN A 84 1.76 -4.04 -0.45
N THR A 85 2.91 -4.47 0.08
CA THR A 85 3.32 -5.88 0.06
C THR A 85 3.70 -6.31 1.47
N VAL A 86 3.19 -7.46 1.91
CA VAL A 86 3.51 -8.09 3.19
C VAL A 86 3.73 -9.59 2.98
N CYS A 87 4.39 -10.25 3.92
CA CYS A 87 4.39 -11.71 3.95
C CYS A 87 3.05 -12.25 4.47
N LEU A 88 2.80 -13.53 4.29
CA LEU A 88 1.62 -14.20 4.83
C LEU A 88 1.50 -13.93 6.34
N ASP A 89 0.29 -13.68 6.80
CA ASP A 89 -0.06 -13.29 8.17
C ASP A 89 0.56 -11.95 8.64
N GLY A 90 1.18 -11.19 7.74
CA GLY A 90 1.63 -9.84 8.00
C GLY A 90 0.48 -8.83 8.15
N THR A 91 0.82 -7.60 8.48
CA THR A 91 -0.17 -6.55 8.69
C THR A 91 0.00 -5.43 7.65
N PHE A 92 -1.04 -5.19 6.88
CA PHE A 92 -1.13 -4.02 6.01
C PHE A 92 -1.41 -2.75 6.82
N SER A 93 -0.89 -1.64 6.35
CA SER A 93 -1.38 -0.34 6.78
C SER A 93 -2.81 -0.13 6.27
N ALA A 94 -3.64 0.54 7.05
CA ALA A 94 -5.00 0.81 6.66
C ALA A 94 -5.07 1.62 5.34
N LEU A 95 -5.90 1.18 4.42
CA LEU A 95 -6.33 1.96 3.27
C LEU A 95 -7.27 3.04 3.78
N SER A 96 -7.05 4.29 3.43
CA SER A 96 -7.86 5.40 3.88
C SER A 96 -8.21 6.36 2.76
N VAL A 97 -9.39 6.97 2.86
CA VAL A 97 -9.90 7.97 1.94
C VAL A 97 -10.45 9.16 2.70
N THR A 98 -10.38 10.34 2.12
CA THR A 98 -11.14 11.51 2.55
C THR A 98 -11.81 12.13 1.34
N THR A 99 -13.01 12.69 1.54
CA THR A 99 -13.74 13.36 0.47
C THR A 99 -13.72 14.88 0.70
N GLN A 100 -13.91 15.61 -0.36
CA GLN A 100 -14.12 17.06 -0.35
C GLN A 100 -15.25 17.42 -1.30
N ASN A 101 -15.85 18.58 -1.09
CA ASN A 101 -17.02 19.08 -1.82
C ASN A 101 -18.26 18.17 -1.65
N GLY A 102 -19.26 18.34 -2.51
CA GLY A 102 -20.53 17.64 -2.43
C GLY A 102 -21.44 18.21 -1.35
N THR A 103 -22.54 17.53 -1.07
CA THR A 103 -23.56 17.96 -0.12
C THR A 103 -23.87 16.85 0.88
N GLY A 104 -23.84 17.17 2.17
CA GLY A 104 -24.08 16.23 3.26
C GLY A 104 -22.87 15.35 3.59
N THR A 105 -23.05 14.48 4.59
CA THR A 105 -22.02 13.53 5.02
C THR A 105 -22.08 12.29 4.15
N PRO A 106 -20.97 11.88 3.49
CA PRO A 106 -20.96 10.66 2.69
C PRO A 106 -21.00 9.42 3.58
N THR A 107 -21.54 8.34 3.03
CA THR A 107 -21.35 6.96 3.51
C THR A 107 -20.32 6.28 2.63
N PHE A 108 -19.56 5.35 3.22
CA PHE A 108 -18.50 4.63 2.52
C PHE A 108 -18.83 3.15 2.41
N GLN A 109 -18.36 2.51 1.36
CA GLN A 109 -18.36 1.06 1.21
C GLN A 109 -17.09 0.64 0.49
N TRP A 110 -16.31 -0.25 1.13
CA TRP A 110 -15.15 -0.87 0.49
C TRP A 110 -15.54 -2.11 -0.27
N TYR A 111 -14.84 -2.32 -1.37
CA TYR A 111 -14.97 -3.46 -2.27
C TYR A 111 -13.63 -4.13 -2.47
N SER A 112 -13.65 -5.46 -2.64
CA SER A 112 -12.49 -6.26 -3.05
C SER A 112 -12.70 -6.82 -4.45
N ASN A 113 -11.60 -6.97 -5.20
CA ASN A 113 -11.61 -7.53 -6.55
C ASN A 113 -10.35 -8.38 -6.77
N THR A 114 -10.46 -9.44 -7.55
CA THR A 114 -9.33 -10.27 -7.99
C THR A 114 -8.68 -9.74 -9.27
N THR A 115 -9.33 -8.80 -9.94
CA THR A 115 -8.81 -8.11 -11.13
C THR A 115 -8.51 -6.65 -10.82
N SER A 116 -7.55 -6.05 -11.54
CA SER A 116 -7.19 -4.63 -11.41
C SER A 116 -8.28 -3.73 -12.00
N SER A 117 -9.43 -3.67 -11.33
CA SER A 117 -10.62 -2.93 -11.78
C SER A 117 -11.40 -2.38 -10.59
N THR A 118 -11.94 -1.17 -10.74
CA THR A 118 -12.89 -0.54 -9.80
C THR A 118 -14.34 -0.89 -10.09
N SER A 119 -14.60 -1.84 -11.01
CA SER A 119 -15.94 -2.33 -11.32
C SER A 119 -16.03 -3.84 -11.15
N GLY A 120 -17.22 -4.34 -10.79
CA GLY A 120 -17.45 -5.78 -10.60
C GLY A 120 -16.85 -6.38 -9.32
N GLY A 121 -16.32 -5.57 -8.43
CA GLY A 121 -15.82 -6.03 -7.11
C GLY A 121 -16.95 -6.44 -6.18
N THR A 122 -16.62 -7.25 -5.19
CA THR A 122 -17.53 -7.70 -4.12
C THR A 122 -17.49 -6.74 -2.96
N ALA A 123 -18.64 -6.29 -2.49
CA ALA A 123 -18.74 -5.44 -1.30
C ALA A 123 -18.26 -6.21 -0.07
N ILE A 124 -17.37 -5.58 0.70
CA ILE A 124 -16.85 -6.17 1.94
C ILE A 124 -17.85 -5.86 3.06
N SER A 125 -18.43 -6.90 3.64
CA SER A 125 -19.39 -6.75 4.73
C SER A 125 -18.80 -5.91 5.86
N VAL A 126 -19.60 -4.98 6.40
CA VAL A 126 -19.28 -4.02 7.48
C VAL A 126 -18.08 -3.09 7.25
N ALA A 127 -17.46 -3.08 6.08
CA ALA A 127 -16.38 -2.15 5.73
C ALA A 127 -16.94 -0.81 5.23
N THR A 128 -17.59 -0.09 6.14
CA THR A 128 -18.35 1.15 5.86
C THR A 128 -17.71 2.40 6.44
N SER A 129 -16.49 2.32 6.93
CA SER A 129 -15.70 3.46 7.41
C SER A 129 -14.83 4.07 6.30
N ALA A 130 -14.35 5.30 6.51
CA ALA A 130 -13.39 5.94 5.60
C ALA A 130 -12.03 5.22 5.51
N SER A 131 -11.81 4.20 6.36
CA SER A 131 -10.61 3.37 6.35
C SER A 131 -10.96 1.89 6.43
N TYR A 132 -10.11 1.05 5.83
CA TYR A 132 -10.21 -0.40 5.84
C TYR A 132 -8.81 -1.03 5.84
N THR A 133 -8.58 -2.04 6.67
CA THR A 133 -7.33 -2.79 6.69
C THR A 133 -7.53 -4.14 6.00
N PRO A 134 -6.84 -4.39 4.87
CA PRO A 134 -6.92 -5.68 4.19
C PRO A 134 -6.39 -6.83 5.05
N PRO A 135 -6.95 -8.04 4.95
CA PRO A 135 -6.35 -9.23 5.56
C PRO A 135 -5.15 -9.74 4.74
N ALA A 136 -4.20 -10.40 5.41
CA ALA A 136 -3.03 -11.02 4.78
C ALA A 136 -3.04 -12.55 4.91
N THR A 137 -4.21 -13.19 4.81
CA THR A 137 -4.43 -14.63 5.11
C THR A 137 -4.17 -15.57 3.93
N SER A 138 -3.92 -15.04 2.74
CA SER A 138 -3.70 -15.84 1.53
C SER A 138 -2.71 -15.16 0.60
N VAL A 139 -1.76 -15.91 0.08
CA VAL A 139 -0.78 -15.42 -0.91
C VAL A 139 -1.49 -15.04 -2.21
N GLY A 140 -1.10 -13.91 -2.77
CA GLY A 140 -1.67 -13.37 -4.01
C GLY A 140 -1.88 -11.87 -3.95
N THR A 141 -2.53 -11.33 -4.97
CA THR A 141 -2.88 -9.91 -5.05
C THR A 141 -4.40 -9.74 -5.00
N THR A 142 -4.86 -8.92 -4.08
CA THR A 142 -6.26 -8.48 -4.01
C THR A 142 -6.30 -6.97 -4.19
N TYR A 143 -7.24 -6.52 -5.00
CA TYR A 143 -7.44 -5.10 -5.28
C TYR A 143 -8.62 -4.57 -4.47
N TYR A 144 -8.49 -3.35 -3.97
CA TYR A 144 -9.48 -2.69 -3.14
C TYR A 144 -9.81 -1.31 -3.67
N TYR A 145 -11.07 -0.91 -3.54
CA TYR A 145 -11.52 0.46 -3.81
C TYR A 145 -12.69 0.81 -2.89
N CYS A 146 -12.88 2.10 -2.69
CA CYS A 146 -13.97 2.64 -1.86
C CYS A 146 -14.95 3.42 -2.72
N VAL A 147 -16.24 3.20 -2.50
CA VAL A 147 -17.31 4.04 -3.06
C VAL A 147 -17.83 4.93 -1.94
N ALA A 148 -17.86 6.23 -2.18
CA ALA A 148 -18.50 7.21 -1.30
C ALA A 148 -19.83 7.65 -1.92
N THR A 149 -20.92 7.53 -1.15
CA THR A 149 -22.29 7.84 -1.55
C THR A 149 -22.79 9.06 -0.77
N PHE A 150 -23.33 10.04 -1.50
CA PHE A 150 -23.93 11.26 -0.97
C PHE A 150 -25.43 11.17 -1.06
N ALA A 151 -26.14 11.29 0.07
CA ALA A 151 -27.58 11.08 0.15
C ALA A 151 -28.41 12.30 -0.27
N SER A 152 -27.80 13.47 -0.48
CA SER A 152 -28.53 14.72 -0.72
C SER A 152 -27.91 15.58 -1.82
N GLY A 153 -28.70 16.52 -2.34
CA GLY A 153 -28.24 17.53 -3.29
C GLY A 153 -27.94 17.02 -4.70
N GLY A 154 -28.39 15.81 -5.08
CA GLY A 154 -28.17 15.27 -6.43
C GLY A 154 -26.71 14.93 -6.74
N CYS A 155 -25.85 14.82 -5.73
CA CYS A 155 -24.46 14.44 -5.91
C CYS A 155 -24.34 12.97 -6.32
N SER A 156 -23.54 12.70 -7.35
CA SER A 156 -23.26 11.35 -7.80
C SER A 156 -22.30 10.64 -6.82
N ASN A 157 -22.39 9.31 -6.76
CA ASN A 157 -21.39 8.49 -6.09
C ASN A 157 -20.02 8.66 -6.74
N ILE A 158 -18.98 8.63 -5.93
CA ILE A 158 -17.60 8.68 -6.39
C ILE A 158 -16.86 7.40 -5.98
N THR A 159 -15.96 6.95 -6.85
CA THR A 159 -15.14 5.75 -6.62
C THR A 159 -13.68 6.16 -6.47
N SER A 160 -13.00 5.61 -5.47
CA SER A 160 -11.58 5.88 -5.23
C SER A 160 -10.68 5.28 -6.30
N ALA A 161 -9.41 5.68 -6.30
CA ALA A 161 -8.36 4.94 -6.99
C ALA A 161 -8.25 3.51 -6.42
N LEU A 162 -7.68 2.63 -7.25
CA LEU A 162 -7.45 1.24 -6.90
C LEU A 162 -6.23 1.11 -5.97
N ALA A 163 -6.32 0.26 -4.97
CA ALA A 163 -5.22 -0.14 -4.09
C ALA A 163 -4.94 -1.64 -4.26
N ALA A 164 -3.68 -2.01 -4.48
CA ALA A 164 -3.24 -3.40 -4.54
C ALA A 164 -2.63 -3.83 -3.21
N ALA A 165 -3.22 -4.83 -2.56
CA ALA A 165 -2.67 -5.52 -1.41
C ALA A 165 -2.06 -6.84 -1.87
N ILE A 166 -0.74 -6.98 -1.74
CA ILE A 166 0.03 -8.13 -2.22
C ILE A 166 0.53 -8.90 -1.01
N VAL A 167 0.14 -10.17 -0.92
CA VAL A 167 0.65 -11.11 0.08
C VAL A 167 1.61 -12.07 -0.60
N VAL A 168 2.85 -12.12 -0.11
CA VAL A 168 3.88 -13.05 -0.61
C VAL A 168 4.15 -14.14 0.42
N THR A 169 4.75 -15.25 -0.02
CA THR A 169 5.23 -16.29 0.90
C THR A 169 6.38 -15.77 1.75
N ASP A 170 6.62 -16.40 2.89
CA ASP A 170 7.82 -16.19 3.68
C ASP A 170 9.08 -16.41 2.85
N PRO A 171 10.19 -15.74 3.21
CA PRO A 171 11.47 -15.99 2.58
C PRO A 171 11.93 -17.44 2.81
N THR A 172 12.79 -17.93 1.92
CA THR A 172 13.41 -19.26 2.02
C THR A 172 14.91 -19.17 1.79
N ILE A 173 15.71 -20.06 2.42
CA ILE A 173 17.14 -20.20 2.09
C ILE A 173 17.25 -21.13 0.89
N SER A 174 17.55 -20.56 -0.28
CA SER A 174 17.66 -21.28 -1.55
C SER A 174 19.03 -21.95 -1.75
N ILE A 175 20.09 -21.41 -1.14
CA ILE A 175 21.42 -22.01 -1.11
C ILE A 175 21.88 -22.06 0.35
N GLN A 176 22.15 -23.29 0.84
CA GLN A 176 22.66 -23.54 2.18
C GLN A 176 24.19 -23.38 2.23
N PRO A 177 24.78 -23.09 3.39
CA PRO A 177 26.23 -23.13 3.55
C PRO A 177 26.76 -24.54 3.23
N LEU A 178 28.04 -24.60 2.77
CA LEU A 178 28.69 -25.88 2.56
C LEU A 178 28.64 -26.73 3.84
N PRO A 179 28.09 -27.97 3.80
CA PRO A 179 27.76 -28.72 5.02
C PRO A 179 28.97 -29.11 5.85
N SER A 180 30.15 -29.31 5.21
CA SER A 180 31.40 -29.61 5.93
C SER A 180 32.63 -29.18 5.16
N GLN A 181 33.64 -28.76 5.89
CA GLN A 181 35.00 -28.50 5.42
C GLN A 181 36.00 -29.03 6.46
N SER A 182 37.14 -29.60 6.02
CA SER A 182 38.21 -30.06 6.92
C SER A 182 39.47 -29.25 6.68
N ILE A 183 40.15 -28.86 7.74
CA ILE A 183 41.39 -28.07 7.70
C ILE A 183 42.35 -28.55 8.79
N CYS A 184 43.65 -28.28 8.64
CA CYS A 184 44.63 -28.47 9.73
C CYS A 184 44.62 -27.27 10.69
N VAL A 185 45.14 -27.46 11.89
CA VAL A 185 45.32 -26.39 12.90
C VAL A 185 46.13 -25.22 12.29
N GLY A 186 45.67 -23.99 12.55
CA GLY A 186 46.25 -22.78 11.96
C GLY A 186 45.83 -22.47 10.54
N GLY A 187 45.12 -23.40 9.86
CA GLY A 187 44.59 -23.19 8.52
C GLY A 187 43.32 -22.34 8.47
N ASN A 188 43.01 -21.88 7.28
CA ASN A 188 41.76 -21.18 6.98
C ASN A 188 40.87 -22.06 6.09
N ILE A 189 39.57 -21.88 6.18
CA ILE A 189 38.64 -22.55 5.27
C ILE A 189 38.87 -22.08 3.83
N ALA A 190 38.77 -23.01 2.89
CA ALA A 190 38.98 -22.72 1.45
C ALA A 190 37.82 -21.90 0.86
N THR A 191 36.60 -22.13 1.38
CA THR A 191 35.39 -21.49 0.88
C THR A 191 34.64 -20.82 2.07
N PRO A 192 34.36 -19.51 2.02
CA PRO A 192 33.56 -18.86 3.01
C PRO A 192 32.18 -19.53 3.20
N LEU A 193 31.66 -19.55 4.41
CA LEU A 193 30.30 -19.97 4.68
C LEU A 193 29.38 -18.94 4.05
N THR A 194 28.50 -19.38 3.15
CA THR A 194 27.63 -18.49 2.37
C THR A 194 26.22 -19.05 2.31
N VAL A 195 25.21 -18.16 2.39
CA VAL A 195 23.82 -18.51 2.13
C VAL A 195 23.24 -17.64 1.03
N THR A 196 22.21 -18.13 0.35
CA THR A 196 21.38 -17.30 -0.50
C THR A 196 19.92 -17.46 -0.06
N ALA A 197 19.26 -16.34 0.19
CA ALA A 197 17.84 -16.30 0.51
C ALA A 197 17.05 -15.71 -0.67
N SER A 198 15.79 -16.12 -0.81
CA SER A 198 14.89 -15.66 -1.84
C SER A 198 13.45 -15.59 -1.30
N GLY A 199 12.57 -14.82 -1.95
CA GLY A 199 11.18 -14.63 -1.54
C GLY A 199 11.02 -13.58 -0.44
N GLY A 200 9.85 -13.54 0.18
CA GLY A 200 9.48 -12.54 1.17
C GLY A 200 9.42 -11.13 0.61
N THR A 201 9.49 -10.14 1.49
CA THR A 201 9.52 -8.72 1.13
C THR A 201 10.41 -7.92 2.08
N GLY A 202 11.01 -6.83 1.58
CA GLY A 202 11.95 -6.01 2.32
C GLY A 202 13.40 -6.50 2.20
N SER A 203 14.29 -5.87 2.97
CA SER A 203 15.73 -6.16 2.94
C SER A 203 16.07 -7.35 3.83
N TYR A 204 16.99 -8.20 3.38
CA TYR A 204 17.54 -9.28 4.19
C TYR A 204 18.55 -8.76 5.21
N SER A 205 18.53 -9.38 6.40
CA SER A 205 19.51 -9.21 7.46
C SER A 205 20.02 -10.60 7.87
N TYR A 206 21.30 -10.70 8.19
CA TYR A 206 21.97 -11.95 8.51
C TYR A 206 22.59 -11.87 9.91
N GLN A 207 22.65 -12.99 10.63
CA GLN A 207 23.38 -13.12 11.87
C GLN A 207 23.92 -14.55 11.99
N TRP A 208 25.25 -14.69 11.88
CA TRP A 208 25.93 -15.96 12.11
C TRP A 208 26.08 -16.26 13.58
N SER A 209 25.98 -17.55 13.90
CA SER A 209 26.02 -18.06 15.28
C SER A 209 26.79 -19.39 15.35
N THR A 210 27.33 -19.66 16.53
CA THR A 210 27.86 -20.97 16.95
C THR A 210 27.00 -21.53 18.07
N ALA A 211 27.35 -22.70 18.61
CA ALA A 211 26.72 -23.26 19.82
C ALA A 211 26.83 -22.33 21.04
N ALA A 212 27.83 -21.46 21.08
CA ALA A 212 28.03 -20.46 22.14
C ALA A 212 27.14 -19.20 21.97
N GLY A 213 26.46 -19.06 20.86
CA GLY A 213 25.57 -17.92 20.57
C GLY A 213 25.99 -17.14 19.33
N GLN A 214 25.46 -15.92 19.21
CA GLN A 214 25.70 -15.03 18.08
C GLN A 214 27.17 -14.58 18.02
N ILE A 215 27.70 -14.53 16.80
CA ILE A 215 29.05 -14.05 16.53
C ILE A 215 28.98 -12.53 16.31
N PRO A 216 29.60 -11.70 17.18
CA PRO A 216 29.56 -10.26 17.03
C PRO A 216 30.12 -9.79 15.69
N GLY A 217 29.35 -8.94 14.98
CA GLY A 217 29.75 -8.39 13.67
C GLY A 217 29.63 -9.33 12.49
N ALA A 218 29.24 -10.59 12.67
CA ALA A 218 29.02 -11.55 11.58
C ALA A 218 27.61 -11.40 11.00
N ILE A 219 27.35 -10.27 10.34
CA ILE A 219 26.03 -9.82 9.85
C ILE A 219 25.91 -9.81 8.30
N ASN A 220 26.88 -10.38 7.62
CA ASN A 220 26.87 -10.45 6.15
C ASN A 220 26.32 -11.79 5.66
N GLN A 221 25.91 -11.83 4.40
CA GLN A 221 25.49 -13.05 3.69
C GLN A 221 26.53 -14.17 3.74
N ASN A 222 27.80 -13.81 3.79
CA ASN A 222 28.94 -14.70 3.91
C ASN A 222 29.70 -14.44 5.22
N TYR A 223 30.31 -15.50 5.74
CA TYR A 223 31.15 -15.44 6.94
C TYR A 223 32.39 -16.33 6.78
N THR A 224 33.54 -15.78 7.12
CA THR A 224 34.80 -16.52 7.19
C THR A 224 35.23 -16.52 8.67
N PRO A 225 35.24 -17.70 9.34
CA PRO A 225 35.77 -17.82 10.68
C PRO A 225 37.26 -17.45 10.71
N PRO A 226 37.77 -16.94 11.85
CA PRO A 226 39.22 -16.76 12.03
C PRO A 226 39.94 -18.11 12.03
N ALA A 227 41.28 -18.08 11.90
CA ALA A 227 42.12 -19.28 11.93
C ALA A 227 41.88 -20.08 13.24
N PHE A 228 41.82 -21.40 13.13
CA PHE A 228 41.54 -22.28 14.26
C PHE A 228 42.83 -22.68 14.95
N THR A 229 42.91 -22.54 16.27
CA THR A 229 44.09 -22.84 17.08
C THR A 229 44.03 -24.18 17.78
N THR A 230 42.86 -24.87 17.73
CA THR A 230 42.63 -26.16 18.40
C THR A 230 41.94 -27.13 17.50
N VAL A 231 42.28 -28.42 17.65
CA VAL A 231 41.60 -29.55 17.00
C VAL A 231 40.16 -29.63 17.52
N GLY A 232 39.20 -29.94 16.65
CA GLY A 232 37.80 -30.12 17.03
C GLY A 232 36.81 -29.89 15.90
N GLN A 233 35.54 -29.97 16.23
CA GLN A 233 34.46 -29.70 15.31
C GLN A 233 33.76 -28.39 15.72
N PHE A 234 33.60 -27.49 14.77
CA PHE A 234 33.03 -26.17 14.95
C PHE A 234 31.82 -26.02 14.05
N THR A 235 30.65 -25.80 14.62
CA THR A 235 29.38 -25.73 13.91
C THR A 235 28.86 -24.30 13.85
N TYR A 236 28.43 -23.93 12.67
CA TYR A 236 27.91 -22.58 12.35
C TYR A 236 26.52 -22.68 11.76
N THR A 237 25.68 -21.73 12.10
CA THR A 237 24.38 -21.48 11.49
C THR A 237 24.21 -19.98 11.24
N VAL A 238 23.36 -19.62 10.30
CA VAL A 238 22.97 -18.22 10.10
C VAL A 238 21.46 -18.07 10.20
N SER A 239 21.03 -17.08 10.99
CA SER A 239 19.66 -16.61 10.99
C SER A 239 19.52 -15.53 9.91
N VAL A 240 18.52 -15.67 9.06
CA VAL A 240 18.16 -14.71 8.01
C VAL A 240 16.79 -14.16 8.32
N SER A 241 16.67 -12.85 8.41
CA SER A 241 15.41 -12.14 8.67
C SER A 241 15.17 -11.09 7.58
N GLN A 242 13.93 -10.63 7.47
CA GLN A 242 13.54 -9.53 6.59
C GLN A 242 12.79 -8.44 7.35
N SER A 243 12.84 -7.21 6.83
CA SER A 243 12.14 -6.07 7.40
C SER A 243 10.66 -6.00 7.01
N GLY A 244 10.19 -6.84 6.10
CA GLY A 244 8.80 -6.88 5.66
C GLY A 244 7.85 -7.38 6.77
N SER A 245 6.66 -6.80 6.82
CA SER A 245 5.64 -7.21 7.78
C SER A 245 5.22 -8.68 7.57
N GLY A 246 5.18 -9.46 8.64
CA GLY A 246 4.79 -10.88 8.65
C GLY A 246 5.88 -11.83 8.15
N CYS A 247 7.03 -11.35 7.66
CA CYS A 247 8.09 -12.21 7.18
C CYS A 247 8.81 -12.88 8.35
N ASN A 248 8.73 -14.21 8.44
CA ASN A 248 9.35 -15.00 9.48
C ASN A 248 10.87 -15.12 9.25
N ALA A 249 11.64 -15.05 10.33
CA ALA A 249 13.06 -15.36 10.27
C ALA A 249 13.28 -16.87 10.05
N MET A 250 14.32 -17.22 9.31
CA MET A 250 14.71 -18.60 9.05
C MET A 250 16.15 -18.85 9.47
N THR A 251 16.46 -20.09 9.79
CA THR A 251 17.82 -20.51 10.15
C THR A 251 18.35 -21.51 9.10
N SER A 252 19.62 -21.37 8.72
CA SER A 252 20.28 -22.29 7.80
C SER A 252 20.44 -23.67 8.41
N GLN A 253 20.72 -24.65 7.55
CA GLN A 253 21.34 -25.89 7.97
C GLN A 253 22.71 -25.61 8.58
N SER A 254 23.17 -26.52 9.44
CA SER A 254 24.49 -26.42 10.06
C SER A 254 25.61 -26.62 9.07
N ALA A 255 26.62 -25.78 9.14
CA ALA A 255 27.91 -25.94 8.47
C ALA A 255 28.97 -26.35 9.50
N MET A 256 29.64 -27.45 9.28
CA MET A 256 30.67 -27.98 10.19
C MET A 256 32.06 -27.72 9.62
N ILE A 257 32.97 -27.24 10.45
CA ILE A 257 34.41 -27.16 10.16
C ILE A 257 35.10 -28.13 11.08
N GLU A 258 35.74 -29.15 10.50
CA GLU A 258 36.56 -30.13 11.20
C GLU A 258 38.02 -29.68 11.17
N VAL A 259 38.59 -29.44 12.31
CA VAL A 259 40.00 -29.06 12.46
C VAL A 259 40.78 -30.27 12.94
N VAL A 260 41.70 -30.76 12.11
CA VAL A 260 42.55 -31.92 12.42
C VAL A 260 43.98 -31.51 12.76
N ALA A 261 44.69 -32.36 13.44
CA ALA A 261 46.10 -32.14 13.74
C ALA A 261 46.94 -32.18 12.45
N ASP A 262 48.05 -31.47 12.47
CA ASP A 262 49.00 -31.54 11.39
C ASP A 262 49.63 -32.95 11.29
N PRO A 263 49.97 -33.42 10.10
CA PRO A 263 50.69 -34.69 9.93
C PRO A 263 52.07 -34.63 10.57
N ILE A 264 52.48 -35.72 11.17
CA ILE A 264 53.84 -35.88 11.74
C ILE A 264 54.62 -36.88 10.97
N ILE A 265 55.94 -36.65 10.84
CA ILE A 265 56.87 -37.61 10.25
C ILE A 265 57.30 -38.57 11.33
N ASN A 266 56.76 -39.80 11.32
CA ASN A 266 57.08 -40.84 12.29
C ASN A 266 58.46 -41.46 12.03
N THR A 267 58.93 -41.49 10.80
CA THR A 267 60.24 -42.05 10.43
C THR A 267 61.01 -41.06 9.56
N GLN A 268 62.11 -40.59 10.08
CA GLN A 268 62.94 -39.65 9.33
C GLN A 268 63.81 -40.41 8.28
N PRO A 269 64.17 -39.77 7.16
CA PRO A 269 65.11 -40.35 6.20
C PRO A 269 66.44 -40.54 6.86
N ILE A 270 67.07 -41.71 6.60
CA ILE A 270 68.37 -42.04 7.16
C ILE A 270 69.44 -41.61 6.16
N ALA A 271 70.44 -40.93 6.65
CA ALA A 271 71.63 -40.60 5.82
C ALA A 271 72.41 -41.88 5.41
N ALA A 272 72.59 -42.00 4.14
CA ALA A 272 73.38 -43.13 3.59
C ALA A 272 74.42 -42.60 2.58
N ALA A 273 75.55 -43.22 2.56
CA ALA A 273 76.62 -42.94 1.56
C ALA A 273 76.75 -44.16 0.65
N TYR A 274 76.73 -43.91 -0.62
CA TYR A 274 76.89 -44.94 -1.66
C TYR A 274 78.03 -44.63 -2.55
N CYS A 275 78.75 -45.67 -3.03
CA CYS A 275 79.73 -45.53 -4.10
C CYS A 275 79.05 -45.16 -5.44
N GLN A 276 79.77 -44.50 -6.31
CA GLN A 276 79.23 -44.15 -7.63
C GLN A 276 78.80 -45.45 -8.38
N ASN A 277 77.57 -45.42 -8.96
CA ASN A 277 76.90 -46.53 -9.61
C ASN A 277 76.37 -47.65 -8.69
N ALA A 278 76.32 -47.47 -7.37
CA ALA A 278 75.65 -48.37 -6.48
C ALA A 278 74.08 -48.11 -6.59
N SER A 279 73.27 -49.17 -6.49
CA SER A 279 71.79 -49.06 -6.38
C SER A 279 71.43 -48.67 -4.98
N PRO A 280 70.80 -47.52 -4.75
CA PRO A 280 70.33 -47.14 -3.42
C PRO A 280 69.27 -48.12 -2.96
N VAL A 281 69.28 -48.45 -1.66
CA VAL A 281 68.25 -49.24 -1.00
C VAL A 281 67.28 -48.27 -0.34
N ALA A 282 65.96 -48.49 -0.57
CA ALA A 282 64.90 -47.64 0.00
C ALA A 282 64.75 -47.83 1.49
#